data_70d55123853bf97216e5948739869d5e
#
_entry.id   70d55123853bf97216e5948739869d5e
#
_cell.length_a   1.000
_cell.length_b   1.000
_cell.length_c   1.000
_cell.angle_alpha   90.00
_cell.angle_beta   90.00
_cell.angle_gamma   90.00
#
_symmetry.space_group_name_H-M   'P 1'
#
loop_
_entity.id
_entity.type
_entity.pdbx_description
1 polymer ?
#
loop_
_entity_poly.entity_id
_entity_poly.type
_entity_poly.pdbx_seq_one_letter_code
_entity_poly.pdbx_strand_id
1 'polypeptide(L)'
;MRKVGINIVVGLEGGLLILFSLLPLIVGAVFVAFLIVVLAKNKEGGESVIRHLYTYLVLFATLMMVIGGGISIFMATADLVSPPSYYQSYSDFKMMKQSEKFEGQKEEVSEEELRTEYDQLIADEKRRQQENAKNQIIKSLGFIVIPLPIFIYFNRLRRKTVE
;
A
#
# COMPACT_ATOMS: atom_id res chain seq x y z
N MET A 1 37.45 -9.27 4.44
CA MET A 1 36.85 -8.09 3.80
C MET A 1 35.37 -8.25 3.38
N ARG A 2 34.82 -9.45 3.21
CA ARG A 2 33.40 -9.67 2.78
C ARG A 2 32.32 -9.33 3.83
N LYS A 3 32.61 -9.50 5.13
CA LYS A 3 31.62 -9.28 6.21
C LYS A 3 31.31 -7.79 6.51
N VAL A 4 32.21 -6.89 6.19
CA VAL A 4 32.01 -5.44 6.43
C VAL A 4 31.04 -4.83 5.41
N GLY A 5 31.06 -5.30 4.16
CA GLY A 5 30.13 -4.82 3.12
C GLY A 5 28.67 -5.18 3.37
N ILE A 6 28.39 -6.38 3.91
CA ILE A 6 27.03 -6.84 4.18
C ILE A 6 26.38 -6.03 5.31
N ASN A 7 27.13 -5.70 6.36
CA ASN A 7 26.61 -4.92 7.48
C ASN A 7 26.30 -3.45 7.09
N ILE A 8 27.05 -2.88 6.14
CA ILE A 8 26.79 -1.52 5.64
C ILE A 8 25.52 -1.49 4.77
N VAL A 9 25.32 -2.48 3.91
CA VAL A 9 24.13 -2.58 3.05
C VAL A 9 22.87 -2.77 3.89
N VAL A 10 22.88 -3.68 4.86
CA VAL A 10 21.75 -3.93 5.78
C VAL A 10 21.45 -2.68 6.64
N GLY A 11 22.48 -1.95 7.06
CA GLY A 11 22.32 -0.68 7.79
C GLY A 11 21.70 0.44 6.93
N LEU A 12 22.06 0.51 5.65
CA LEU A 12 21.49 1.48 4.69
C LEU A 12 20.03 1.17 4.35
N GLU A 13 19.70 -0.09 4.13
CA GLU A 13 18.31 -0.52 3.87
C GLU A 13 17.40 -0.29 5.08
N GLY A 14 17.88 -0.63 6.29
CA GLY A 14 17.17 -0.35 7.53
C GLY A 14 16.96 1.15 7.77
N GLY A 15 17.96 1.98 7.52
CA GLY A 15 17.87 3.44 7.60
C GLY A 15 16.89 4.03 6.59
N LEU A 16 16.86 3.52 5.37
CA LEU A 16 15.95 3.96 4.31
C LEU A 16 14.50 3.62 4.65
N LEU A 17 14.23 2.43 5.18
CA LEU A 17 12.89 2.00 5.61
C LEU A 17 12.37 2.84 6.78
N ILE A 18 13.23 3.16 7.76
CA ILE A 18 12.87 4.04 8.87
C ILE A 18 12.59 5.47 8.36
N LEU A 19 13.40 5.98 7.43
CA LEU A 19 13.18 7.30 6.82
C LEU A 19 11.85 7.36 6.06
N PHE A 20 11.53 6.32 5.30
CA PHE A 20 10.25 6.20 4.57
C PHE A 20 9.05 6.09 5.50
N SER A 21 9.20 5.41 6.65
CA SER A 21 8.17 5.30 7.69
C SER A 21 7.94 6.60 8.43
N LEU A 22 8.99 7.41 8.65
CA LEU A 22 8.91 8.70 9.35
C LEU A 22 8.44 9.84 8.45
N LEU A 23 8.63 9.74 7.12
CA LEU A 23 8.27 10.78 6.17
C LEU A 23 6.81 11.25 6.28
N PRO A 24 5.79 10.36 6.28
CA PRO A 24 4.39 10.80 6.41
C PRO A 24 4.10 11.47 7.77
N LEU A 25 4.79 11.05 8.81
CA LEU A 25 4.64 11.63 10.14
C LEU A 25 5.23 13.04 10.21
N ILE A 26 6.39 13.26 9.58
CA ILE A 26 7.03 14.58 9.48
C ILE A 26 6.17 15.52 8.63
N VAL A 27 5.67 15.06 7.48
CA VAL A 27 4.78 15.84 6.61
C VAL A 27 3.50 16.21 7.35
N GLY A 28 2.90 15.28 8.09
CA GLY A 28 1.74 15.54 8.94
C GLY A 28 2.02 16.57 10.03
N ALA A 29 3.15 16.46 10.73
CA ALA A 29 3.54 17.39 11.77
C ALA A 29 3.79 18.82 11.23
N VAL A 30 4.48 18.94 10.09
CA VAL A 30 4.70 20.23 9.40
C VAL A 30 3.37 20.85 8.96
N PHE A 31 2.46 20.04 8.46
CA PHE A 31 1.14 20.50 8.05
C PHE A 31 0.32 21.00 9.24
N VAL A 32 0.30 20.28 10.37
CA VAL A 32 -0.36 20.72 11.61
C VAL A 32 0.28 22.00 12.15
N ALA A 33 1.61 22.10 12.16
CA ALA A 33 2.32 23.31 12.59
C ALA A 33 1.97 24.51 11.70
N PHE A 34 1.91 24.33 10.39
CA PHE A 34 1.48 25.35 9.44
C PHE A 34 0.05 25.81 9.72
N LEU A 35 -0.89 24.88 9.99
CA LEU A 35 -2.26 25.21 10.38
C LEU A 35 -2.32 26.06 11.68
N ILE A 36 -1.55 25.68 12.70
CA ILE A 36 -1.51 26.42 13.97
C ILE A 36 -1.00 27.85 13.75
N VAL A 37 0.07 28.03 12.94
CA VAL A 37 0.62 29.37 12.64
C VAL A 37 -0.39 30.24 11.88
N VAL A 38 -1.09 29.69 10.87
CA VAL A 38 -2.11 30.40 10.12
C VAL A 38 -3.28 30.80 11.02
N LEU A 39 -3.74 29.92 11.91
CA LEU A 39 -4.81 30.20 12.86
C LEU A 39 -4.39 31.24 13.92
N ALA A 40 -3.15 31.20 14.40
CA ALA A 40 -2.65 32.13 15.42
C ALA A 40 -2.47 33.56 14.88
N LYS A 41 -2.13 33.70 13.60
CA LYS A 41 -1.85 35.00 12.96
C LYS A 41 -3.11 35.81 12.61
N ASN A 42 -4.29 35.18 12.56
CA ASN A 42 -5.54 35.79 12.09
C ASN A 42 -6.56 36.04 13.22
N LYS A 43 -6.18 36.74 14.27
CA LYS A 43 -7.08 37.06 15.40
C LYS A 43 -8.20 38.05 15.07
N GLU A 44 -8.13 38.81 13.98
CA GLU A 44 -9.08 39.91 13.68
C GLU A 44 -10.11 39.62 12.57
N GLY A 45 -10.04 38.45 11.89
CA GLY A 45 -11.01 38.02 10.87
C GLY A 45 -11.33 36.52 10.93
N GLY A 46 -11.25 35.93 12.11
CA GLY A 46 -11.06 34.52 12.34
C GLY A 46 -12.10 33.58 11.72
N GLU A 47 -13.36 33.92 11.71
CA GLU A 47 -14.43 32.98 11.32
C GLU A 47 -14.43 32.69 9.80
N SER A 48 -14.22 33.71 8.98
CA SER A 48 -14.15 33.57 7.52
C SER A 48 -12.90 32.75 7.11
N VAL A 49 -11.75 33.02 7.72
CA VAL A 49 -10.49 32.34 7.41
C VAL A 49 -10.55 30.88 7.86
N ILE A 50 -11.10 30.59 9.03
CA ILE A 50 -11.27 29.23 9.54
C ILE A 50 -12.17 28.41 8.61
N ARG A 51 -13.27 28.97 8.13
CA ARG A 51 -14.19 28.31 7.20
C ARG A 51 -13.52 28.02 5.85
N HIS A 52 -12.75 28.94 5.31
CA HIS A 52 -11.99 28.73 4.07
C HIS A 52 -10.93 27.66 4.25
N LEU A 53 -10.15 27.74 5.33
CA LEU A 53 -9.13 26.76 5.65
C LEU A 53 -9.70 25.35 5.80
N TYR A 54 -10.82 25.21 6.53
CA TYR A 54 -11.53 23.93 6.66
C TYR A 54 -11.97 23.39 5.30
N THR A 55 -12.55 24.23 4.44
CA THR A 55 -12.98 23.83 3.11
C THR A 55 -11.82 23.32 2.25
N TYR A 56 -10.68 24.02 2.25
CA TYR A 56 -9.49 23.59 1.51
C TYR A 56 -8.88 22.31 2.08
N LEU A 57 -8.89 22.15 3.41
CA LEU A 57 -8.42 20.94 4.07
C LEU A 57 -9.25 19.72 3.66
N VAL A 58 -10.58 19.83 3.69
CA VAL A 58 -11.49 18.76 3.28
C VAL A 58 -11.30 18.42 1.81
N LEU A 59 -11.19 19.43 0.93
CA LEU A 59 -10.95 19.24 -0.50
C LEU A 59 -9.60 18.52 -0.73
N PHE A 60 -8.56 18.92 -0.04
CA PHE A 60 -7.25 18.28 -0.14
C PHE A 60 -7.28 16.83 0.35
N ALA A 61 -7.86 16.59 1.52
CA ALA A 61 -7.94 15.25 2.08
C ALA A 61 -8.75 14.30 1.17
N THR A 62 -9.93 14.74 0.70
CA THR A 62 -10.76 13.94 -0.19
C THR A 62 -10.11 13.70 -1.55
N LEU A 63 -9.39 14.68 -2.10
CA LEU A 63 -8.63 14.53 -3.34
C LEU A 63 -7.51 13.48 -3.17
N MET A 64 -6.77 13.53 -2.07
CA MET A 64 -5.72 12.56 -1.77
C MET A 64 -6.28 11.14 -1.62
N MET A 65 -7.46 10.99 -1.00
CA MET A 65 -8.14 9.70 -0.90
C MET A 65 -8.54 9.15 -2.28
N VAL A 66 -9.09 9.99 -3.16
CA VAL A 66 -9.49 9.61 -4.52
C VAL A 66 -8.26 9.20 -5.35
N ILE A 67 -7.17 9.98 -5.28
CA ILE A 67 -5.93 9.65 -5.99
C ILE A 67 -5.35 8.33 -5.46
N GLY A 68 -5.26 8.17 -4.14
CA GLY A 68 -4.76 6.94 -3.51
C GLY A 68 -5.59 5.72 -3.87
N GLY A 69 -6.92 5.86 -3.89
CA GLY A 69 -7.84 4.82 -4.35
C GLY A 69 -7.62 4.45 -5.82
N GLY A 70 -7.43 5.46 -6.68
CA GLY A 70 -7.13 5.26 -8.11
C GLY A 70 -5.83 4.51 -8.34
N ILE A 71 -4.76 4.90 -7.67
CA ILE A 71 -3.46 4.22 -7.73
C ILE A 71 -3.59 2.77 -7.25
N SER A 72 -4.30 2.54 -6.15
CA SER A 72 -4.50 1.20 -5.61
C SER A 72 -5.29 0.29 -6.58
N ILE A 73 -6.31 0.82 -7.27
CA ILE A 73 -7.04 0.08 -8.31
C ILE A 73 -6.12 -0.26 -9.47
N PHE A 74 -5.31 0.70 -9.92
CA PHE A 74 -4.36 0.49 -11.01
C PHE A 74 -3.36 -0.63 -10.70
N MET A 75 -2.76 -0.59 -9.50
CA MET A 75 -1.81 -1.61 -9.03
C MET A 75 -2.49 -2.98 -8.94
N ALA A 76 -3.66 -3.06 -8.31
CA ALA A 76 -4.40 -4.31 -8.20
C ALA A 76 -4.85 -4.87 -9.56
N THR A 77 -5.15 -4.00 -10.53
CA THR A 77 -5.45 -4.42 -11.91
C THR A 77 -4.22 -4.99 -12.61
N ALA A 78 -3.05 -4.39 -12.39
CA ALA A 78 -1.78 -4.92 -12.89
C ALA A 78 -1.50 -6.31 -12.32
N ASP A 79 -1.69 -6.51 -11.01
CA ASP A 79 -1.53 -7.82 -10.35
C ASP A 79 -2.55 -8.85 -10.84
N LEU A 80 -3.76 -8.42 -11.22
CA LEU A 80 -4.77 -9.30 -11.80
C LEU A 80 -4.38 -9.81 -13.20
N VAL A 81 -3.81 -8.92 -14.02
CA VAL A 81 -3.41 -9.22 -15.42
C VAL A 81 -2.09 -9.98 -15.43
N SER A 82 -1.14 -9.58 -14.61
CA SER A 82 0.19 -10.17 -14.53
C SER A 82 0.55 -10.44 -13.07
N PRO A 83 0.03 -11.53 -12.49
CA PRO A 83 0.37 -11.89 -11.12
C PRO A 83 1.89 -12.05 -10.97
N PRO A 84 2.47 -11.58 -9.85
CA PRO A 84 3.89 -11.77 -9.60
C PRO A 84 4.24 -13.24 -9.62
N SER A 85 5.43 -13.56 -10.18
CA SER A 85 5.88 -14.94 -10.31
C SER A 85 6.10 -15.57 -8.92
N TYR A 86 5.79 -16.85 -8.81
CA TYR A 86 6.16 -17.62 -7.63
C TYR A 86 7.68 -17.75 -7.55
N TYR A 87 8.27 -17.25 -6.47
CA TYR A 87 9.73 -17.15 -6.36
C TYR A 87 10.42 -18.45 -5.99
N GLN A 88 9.70 -19.46 -5.49
CA GLN A 88 10.29 -20.72 -5.09
C GLN A 88 10.48 -21.62 -6.32
N SER A 89 11.72 -21.96 -6.59
CA SER A 89 12.07 -22.90 -7.68
C SER A 89 11.62 -24.32 -7.33
N TYR A 90 11.33 -25.14 -8.36
CA TYR A 90 11.06 -26.56 -8.16
C TYR A 90 12.19 -27.27 -7.39
N SER A 91 13.45 -26.89 -7.66
CA SER A 91 14.61 -27.43 -6.93
C SER A 91 14.57 -27.12 -5.43
N ASP A 92 14.16 -25.90 -5.07
CA ASP A 92 14.05 -25.47 -3.67
C ASP A 92 12.89 -26.18 -2.97
N PHE A 93 11.76 -26.32 -3.66
CA PHE A 93 10.61 -27.09 -3.19
C PHE A 93 10.98 -28.56 -2.94
N LYS A 94 11.69 -29.19 -3.89
CA LYS A 94 12.17 -30.56 -3.76
C LYS A 94 13.12 -30.72 -2.57
N MET A 95 14.07 -29.80 -2.38
CA MET A 95 14.98 -29.81 -1.24
C MET A 95 14.25 -29.66 0.10
N MET A 96 13.26 -28.78 0.16
CA MET A 96 12.43 -28.56 1.36
C MET A 96 11.67 -29.84 1.72
N LYS A 97 11.01 -30.46 0.75
CA LYS A 97 10.29 -31.72 0.94
C LYS A 97 11.21 -32.89 1.32
N GLN A 98 12.43 -32.93 0.80
CA GLN A 98 13.43 -33.93 1.20
C GLN A 98 13.96 -33.69 2.61
N SER A 99 14.12 -32.44 3.07
CA SER A 99 14.54 -32.12 4.42
C SER A 99 13.47 -32.43 5.48
N GLU A 100 12.20 -32.20 5.19
CA GLU A 100 11.08 -32.57 6.05
C GLU A 100 11.00 -34.10 6.30
N LYS A 101 11.46 -34.91 5.31
CA LYS A 101 11.45 -36.37 5.41
C LYS A 101 12.51 -36.94 6.34
N PHE A 102 13.60 -36.21 6.65
CA PHE A 102 14.60 -36.65 7.58
C PHE A 102 14.10 -36.79 9.03
N GLU A 103 12.91 -36.21 9.32
CA GLU A 103 12.34 -36.26 10.68
C GLU A 103 11.25 -37.31 10.91
N GLY A 104 10.87 -38.17 9.95
CA GLY A 104 9.94 -39.20 10.38
C GLY A 104 9.18 -40.11 9.41
N GLN A 105 9.26 -40.02 8.09
CA GLN A 105 8.54 -40.98 7.22
C GLN A 105 9.29 -41.40 5.97
N LYS A 106 9.47 -42.74 5.85
CA LYS A 106 10.10 -43.43 4.71
C LYS A 106 9.10 -43.70 3.57
N GLU A 107 8.39 -42.74 3.09
CA GLU A 107 7.70 -42.93 1.83
C GLU A 107 8.45 -42.20 0.70
N GLU A 108 8.96 -42.96 -0.26
CA GLU A 108 9.55 -42.44 -1.49
C GLU A 108 8.38 -41.86 -2.33
N VAL A 109 8.12 -40.55 -2.17
CA VAL A 109 7.19 -39.84 -3.04
C VAL A 109 7.79 -39.81 -4.45
N SER A 110 7.03 -40.27 -5.42
CA SER A 110 7.43 -40.29 -6.83
C SER A 110 7.76 -38.85 -7.30
N GLU A 111 8.70 -38.70 -8.22
CA GLU A 111 9.04 -37.42 -8.81
C GLU A 111 7.84 -36.78 -9.55
N GLU A 112 6.94 -37.61 -10.08
CA GLU A 112 5.69 -37.17 -10.69
C GLU A 112 4.71 -36.57 -9.66
N GLU A 113 4.60 -37.14 -8.51
CA GLU A 113 3.78 -36.62 -7.40
C GLU A 113 4.31 -35.28 -6.90
N LEU A 114 5.63 -35.16 -6.72
CA LEU A 114 6.27 -33.90 -6.33
C LEU A 114 6.04 -32.80 -7.36
N ARG A 115 6.12 -33.11 -8.64
CA ARG A 115 5.82 -32.13 -9.71
C ARG A 115 4.36 -31.72 -9.70
N THR A 116 3.46 -32.68 -9.54
CA THR A 116 2.01 -32.40 -9.47
C THR A 116 1.68 -31.51 -8.27
N GLU A 117 2.27 -31.80 -7.12
CA GLU A 117 2.09 -30.98 -5.91
C GLU A 117 2.65 -29.56 -6.09
N TYR A 118 3.81 -29.42 -6.73
CA TYR A 118 4.39 -28.12 -7.05
C TYR A 118 3.53 -27.32 -8.02
N ASP A 119 3.02 -27.95 -9.09
CA ASP A 119 2.15 -27.29 -10.07
C ASP A 119 0.81 -26.86 -9.44
N GLN A 120 0.26 -27.67 -8.54
CA GLN A 120 -0.93 -27.30 -7.76
C GLN A 120 -0.66 -26.10 -6.86
N LEU A 121 0.48 -26.09 -6.18
CA LEU A 121 0.87 -25.00 -5.29
C LEU A 121 1.03 -23.68 -6.06
N ILE A 122 1.66 -23.72 -7.24
CA ILE A 122 1.74 -22.54 -8.13
C ILE A 122 0.36 -22.08 -8.57
N ALA A 123 -0.50 -23.01 -8.97
CA ALA A 123 -1.86 -22.69 -9.43
C ALA A 123 -2.71 -22.06 -8.30
N ASP A 124 -2.62 -22.60 -7.10
CA ASP A 124 -3.34 -22.10 -5.92
C ASP A 124 -2.81 -20.73 -5.50
N GLU A 125 -1.49 -20.51 -5.52
CA GLU A 125 -0.91 -19.22 -5.19
C GLU A 125 -1.32 -18.15 -6.22
N LYS A 126 -1.29 -18.48 -7.52
CA LYS A 126 -1.76 -17.59 -8.57
C LYS A 126 -3.24 -17.22 -8.40
N ARG A 127 -4.07 -18.21 -8.08
CA ARG A 127 -5.49 -17.99 -7.79
C ARG A 127 -5.69 -17.09 -6.57
N ARG A 128 -4.96 -17.34 -5.49
CA ARG A 128 -5.01 -16.53 -4.26
C ARG A 128 -4.60 -15.07 -4.54
N GLN A 129 -3.55 -14.86 -5.33
CA GLN A 129 -3.12 -13.52 -5.73
C GLN A 129 -4.19 -12.79 -6.56
N GLN A 130 -4.84 -13.48 -7.49
CA GLN A 130 -5.94 -12.92 -8.27
C GLN A 130 -7.15 -12.58 -7.40
N GLU A 131 -7.50 -13.41 -6.44
CA GLU A 131 -8.58 -13.13 -5.48
C GLU A 131 -8.24 -11.94 -4.58
N ASN A 132 -7.00 -11.84 -4.12
CA ASN A 132 -6.52 -10.70 -3.36
C ASN A 132 -6.58 -9.40 -4.18
N ALA A 133 -6.14 -9.44 -5.45
CA ALA A 133 -6.22 -8.29 -6.36
C ALA A 133 -7.67 -7.83 -6.59
N LYS A 134 -8.61 -8.76 -6.80
CA LYS A 134 -10.05 -8.44 -6.90
C LYS A 134 -10.58 -7.78 -5.63
N ASN A 135 -10.25 -8.36 -4.47
CA ASN A 135 -10.65 -7.81 -3.17
C ASN A 135 -10.06 -6.41 -2.95
N GLN A 136 -8.82 -6.17 -3.37
CA GLN A 136 -8.17 -4.87 -3.29
C GLN A 136 -8.87 -3.84 -4.17
N ILE A 137 -9.27 -4.19 -5.40
CA ILE A 137 -10.04 -3.31 -6.29
C ILE A 137 -11.35 -2.90 -5.61
N ILE A 138 -12.10 -3.86 -5.05
CA ILE A 138 -13.39 -3.58 -4.38
C ILE A 138 -13.19 -2.65 -3.17
N LYS A 139 -12.19 -2.92 -2.34
CA LYS A 139 -11.86 -2.07 -1.18
C LYS A 139 -11.44 -0.66 -1.60
N SER A 140 -10.64 -0.56 -2.66
CA SER A 140 -10.14 0.73 -3.17
C SER A 140 -11.22 1.58 -3.81
N LEU A 141 -12.29 0.96 -4.37
CA LEU A 141 -13.48 1.68 -4.83
C LEU A 141 -14.14 2.48 -3.69
N GLY A 142 -14.13 1.97 -2.47
CA GLY A 142 -14.62 2.69 -1.29
C GLY A 142 -13.90 4.01 -1.05
N PHE A 143 -12.58 4.04 -1.29
CA PHE A 143 -11.74 5.26 -1.19
C PHE A 143 -12.01 6.29 -2.30
N ILE A 144 -12.75 5.92 -3.32
CA ILE A 144 -13.18 6.82 -4.40
C ILE A 144 -14.64 7.21 -4.20
N VAL A 145 -15.53 6.23 -4.02
CA VAL A 145 -16.98 6.43 -3.99
C VAL A 145 -17.43 7.28 -2.79
N ILE A 146 -16.80 7.10 -1.63
CA ILE A 146 -17.15 7.83 -0.41
C ILE A 146 -16.65 9.29 -0.45
N PRO A 147 -15.35 9.57 -0.73
CA PRO A 147 -14.86 10.95 -0.73
C PRO A 147 -15.30 11.79 -1.93
N LEU A 148 -15.63 11.18 -3.07
CA LEU A 148 -15.96 11.89 -4.30
C LEU A 148 -17.21 12.79 -4.17
N PRO A 149 -18.34 12.38 -3.59
CA PRO A 149 -19.48 13.25 -3.32
C PRO A 149 -19.12 14.40 -2.37
N ILE A 150 -18.31 14.12 -1.35
CA ILE A 150 -17.84 15.13 -0.38
C ILE A 150 -16.98 16.16 -1.11
N PHE A 151 -16.03 15.72 -1.93
CA PHE A 151 -15.20 16.59 -2.75
C PHE A 151 -16.04 17.49 -3.67
N ILE A 152 -17.03 16.94 -4.37
CA ILE A 152 -17.91 17.70 -5.27
C ILE A 152 -18.72 18.73 -4.49
N TYR A 153 -19.27 18.37 -3.33
CA TYR A 153 -20.02 19.26 -2.46
C TYR A 153 -19.18 20.45 -2.01
N PHE A 154 -18.01 20.21 -1.43
CA PHE A 154 -17.11 21.26 -0.94
C PHE A 154 -16.52 22.09 -2.09
N ASN A 155 -16.26 21.51 -3.24
CA ASN A 155 -15.80 22.25 -4.42
C ASN A 155 -16.88 23.21 -4.96
N ARG A 156 -18.15 22.81 -4.93
CA ARG A 156 -19.28 23.70 -5.27
C ARG A 156 -19.44 24.82 -4.24
N LEU A 157 -19.30 24.50 -2.97
CA LEU A 157 -19.38 25.48 -1.89
C LEU A 157 -18.29 26.56 -2.05
N ARG A 158 -17.06 26.17 -2.36
CA ARG A 158 -15.95 27.09 -2.61
C ARG A 158 -16.23 28.05 -3.76
N ARG A 159 -16.80 27.58 -4.87
CA ARG A 159 -17.09 28.41 -6.02
C ARG A 159 -18.10 29.52 -5.70
N LYS A 160 -19.11 29.24 -4.89
CA LYS A 160 -20.12 30.24 -4.47
C LYS A 160 -19.59 31.31 -3.51
N THR A 161 -18.45 31.09 -2.90
CA THR A 161 -17.85 32.04 -1.93
C THR A 161 -16.87 33.00 -2.62
N VAL A 162 -16.47 32.73 -3.86
CA VAL A 162 -15.52 33.55 -4.66
C VAL A 162 -16.25 34.49 -5.62
N GLU A 163 -17.54 34.26 -5.90
CA GLU A 163 -18.43 35.18 -6.60
C GLU A 163 -19.08 36.19 -5.61
#